data_363ae8a7326025108d414b4a045f9b23
#
_entry.id   363ae8a7326025108d414b4a045f9b23
#
_cell.length_a   1.000
_cell.length_b   1.000
_cell.length_c   1.000
_cell.angle_alpha   90.00
_cell.angle_beta   90.00
_cell.angle_gamma   90.00
#
_symmetry.space_group_name_H-M   'P 1'
#
loop_
_entity.id
_entity.type
_entity.pdbx_description
1 polymer ?
#
loop_
_entity_poly.entity_id
_entity_poly.type
_entity_poly.pdbx_seq_one_letter_code
_entity_poly.pdbx_strand_id
1 'polypeptide(L)'
;MTLEESIRLHAQNTPDKTAVVCGADSITYSALWNGILRRTEELKAEGLKPNRPYVYRAAQDIDFIVTYCAVHYLGAIAVPLEHQALEEKFKAISDEVNSCEFAEDIVDILYTTGTTGKSKGVMLSETALVSCADNFVHDLQFTPELCFIISGPLNHIASLFKMHPVLTVGGTVCVLDGLKD
;
A
#
# COMPACT_ATOMS: atom_id res chain seq x y z
N MET A 1 0.55 -9.36 -13.14
CA MET A 1 -0.75 -8.69 -12.85
C MET A 1 -0.53 -7.81 -11.63
N THR A 2 -0.93 -6.53 -11.72
CA THR A 2 -0.74 -5.62 -10.59
C THR A 2 -1.68 -5.96 -9.42
N LEU A 3 -1.41 -5.37 -8.25
CA LEU A 3 -2.26 -5.56 -7.07
C LEU A 3 -3.69 -5.09 -7.33
N GLU A 4 -3.84 -3.92 -7.95
CA GLU A 4 -5.13 -3.29 -8.23
C GLU A 4 -5.96 -4.08 -9.26
N GLU A 5 -5.28 -4.64 -10.27
CA GLU A 5 -5.93 -5.56 -11.22
C GLU A 5 -6.45 -6.82 -10.54
N SER A 6 -5.67 -7.37 -9.60
CA SER A 6 -6.07 -8.55 -8.81
C SER A 6 -7.27 -8.23 -7.92
N ILE A 7 -7.22 -7.11 -7.17
CA ILE A 7 -8.33 -6.66 -6.33
C ILE A 7 -9.60 -6.47 -7.17
N ARG A 8 -9.48 -5.84 -8.34
CA ARG A 8 -10.61 -5.65 -9.28
C ARG A 8 -11.23 -6.97 -9.70
N LEU A 9 -10.41 -7.97 -10.06
CA LEU A 9 -10.89 -9.30 -10.44
C LEU A 9 -11.60 -10.00 -9.27
N HIS A 10 -11.07 -9.92 -8.06
CA HIS A 10 -11.72 -10.49 -6.88
C HIS A 10 -13.02 -9.75 -6.52
N ALA A 11 -13.07 -8.43 -6.70
CA ALA A 11 -14.30 -7.66 -6.56
C ALA A 11 -15.41 -8.08 -7.53
N GLN A 12 -15.05 -8.60 -8.72
CA GLN A 12 -15.99 -9.13 -9.70
C GLN A 12 -16.40 -10.59 -9.41
N ASN A 13 -15.43 -11.43 -9.02
CA ASN A 13 -15.64 -12.88 -8.91
C ASN A 13 -16.11 -13.33 -7.52
N THR A 14 -15.66 -12.65 -6.46
CA THR A 14 -15.95 -12.94 -5.06
C THR A 14 -16.24 -11.65 -4.28
N PRO A 15 -17.25 -10.86 -4.69
CA PRO A 15 -17.49 -9.49 -4.22
C PRO A 15 -17.66 -9.39 -2.71
N ASP A 16 -18.33 -10.36 -2.10
CA ASP A 16 -18.70 -10.36 -0.68
C ASP A 16 -17.62 -10.96 0.22
N LYS A 17 -16.52 -11.48 -0.39
CA LYS A 17 -15.41 -12.01 0.40
C LYS A 17 -14.68 -10.88 1.11
N THR A 18 -14.35 -11.11 2.40
CA THR A 18 -13.56 -10.17 3.20
C THR A 18 -12.15 -10.07 2.63
N ALA A 19 -11.73 -8.84 2.28
CA ALA A 19 -10.39 -8.54 1.81
C ALA A 19 -9.47 -8.11 2.96
N VAL A 20 -9.96 -7.24 3.85
CA VAL A 20 -9.19 -6.70 4.98
C VAL A 20 -10.02 -6.71 6.26
N VAL A 21 -9.38 -7.04 7.36
CA VAL A 21 -9.88 -6.90 8.73
C VAL A 21 -8.91 -6.01 9.49
N CYS A 22 -9.41 -5.03 10.22
CA CYS A 22 -8.63 -4.16 11.10
C CYS A 22 -9.39 -3.88 12.39
N GLY A 23 -8.97 -4.53 13.49
CA GLY A 23 -9.71 -4.47 14.75
C GLY A 23 -11.13 -5.01 14.61
N ALA A 24 -12.13 -4.18 14.89
CA ALA A 24 -13.56 -4.51 14.73
C ALA A 24 -14.09 -4.24 13.30
N ASP A 25 -13.33 -3.54 12.48
CA ASP A 25 -13.74 -3.14 11.14
C ASP A 25 -13.29 -4.18 10.10
N SER A 26 -14.07 -4.30 9.04
CA SER A 26 -13.70 -5.14 7.89
C SER A 26 -14.26 -4.57 6.60
N ILE A 27 -13.59 -4.90 5.49
CA ILE A 27 -14.04 -4.50 4.15
C ILE A 27 -13.98 -5.70 3.20
N THR A 28 -15.01 -5.84 2.36
CA THR A 28 -15.05 -6.86 1.31
C THR A 28 -14.26 -6.42 0.07
N TYR A 29 -13.97 -7.35 -0.84
CA TYR A 29 -13.30 -7.02 -2.11
C TYR A 29 -14.08 -6.01 -2.93
N SER A 30 -15.41 -6.13 -3.02
CA SER A 30 -16.26 -5.17 -3.71
C SER A 30 -16.18 -3.77 -3.07
N ALA A 31 -16.29 -3.69 -1.75
CA ALA A 31 -16.21 -2.41 -1.03
C ALA A 31 -14.80 -1.80 -1.10
N LEU A 32 -13.74 -2.63 -1.03
CA LEU A 32 -12.35 -2.20 -1.19
C LEU A 32 -12.13 -1.58 -2.58
N TRP A 33 -12.56 -2.27 -3.64
CA TRP A 33 -12.44 -1.76 -5.00
C TRP A 33 -13.19 -0.44 -5.21
N ASN A 34 -14.42 -0.35 -4.72
CA ASN A 34 -15.21 0.90 -4.78
C ASN A 34 -14.54 2.03 -3.99
N GLY A 35 -13.94 1.72 -2.85
CA GLY A 35 -13.14 2.66 -2.04
C GLY A 35 -11.94 3.18 -2.82
N ILE A 36 -11.19 2.29 -3.49
CA ILE A 36 -10.05 2.64 -4.34
C ILE A 36 -10.48 3.60 -5.46
N LEU A 37 -11.56 3.27 -6.18
CA LEU A 37 -12.04 4.13 -7.28
C LEU A 37 -12.43 5.52 -6.77
N ARG A 38 -13.18 5.59 -5.67
CA ARG A 38 -13.59 6.87 -5.05
C ARG A 38 -12.37 7.68 -4.64
N ARG A 39 -11.41 7.06 -3.92
CA ARG A 39 -10.21 7.75 -3.45
C ARG A 39 -9.32 8.21 -4.61
N THR A 40 -9.26 7.45 -5.69
CA THR A 40 -8.56 7.87 -6.92
C THR A 40 -9.14 9.16 -7.50
N GLU A 41 -10.47 9.29 -7.56
CA GLU A 41 -11.10 10.51 -8.07
C GLU A 41 -10.90 11.71 -7.11
N GLU A 42 -10.89 11.48 -5.80
CA GLU A 42 -10.55 12.50 -4.82
C GLU A 42 -9.11 13.00 -5.01
N LEU A 43 -8.14 12.08 -5.15
CA LEU A 43 -6.73 12.42 -5.37
C LEU A 43 -6.53 13.20 -6.68
N LYS A 44 -7.25 12.85 -7.74
CA LYS A 44 -7.25 13.63 -8.99
C LYS A 44 -7.78 15.04 -8.78
N ALA A 45 -8.87 15.18 -8.01
CA ALA A 45 -9.46 16.48 -7.70
C ALA A 45 -8.53 17.34 -6.80
N GLU A 46 -7.74 16.70 -5.93
CA GLU A 46 -6.64 17.32 -5.17
C GLU A 46 -5.45 17.75 -6.05
N GLY A 47 -5.43 17.35 -7.33
CA GLY A 47 -4.41 17.72 -8.31
C GLY A 47 -3.26 16.72 -8.45
N LEU A 48 -3.35 15.53 -7.83
CA LEU A 48 -2.36 14.46 -8.00
C LEU A 48 -2.38 13.96 -9.46
N LYS A 49 -1.19 13.75 -10.02
CA LYS A 49 -1.00 13.30 -11.40
C LYS A 49 -0.18 12.02 -11.44
N PRO A 50 -0.28 11.22 -12.52
CA PRO A 50 0.61 10.08 -12.73
C PRO A 50 2.09 10.49 -12.63
N ASN A 51 2.90 9.56 -12.16
CA ASN A 51 4.36 9.71 -11.95
C ASN A 51 4.75 10.87 -11.00
N ARG A 52 3.82 11.28 -10.12
CA ARG A 52 4.10 12.29 -9.08
C ARG A 52 3.99 11.67 -7.69
N PRO A 53 4.89 12.02 -6.76
CA PRO A 53 4.86 11.49 -5.41
C PRO A 53 3.66 12.02 -4.63
N TYR A 54 3.02 11.13 -3.88
CA TYR A 54 2.00 11.46 -2.88
C TYR A 54 2.51 11.10 -1.50
N VAL A 55 2.89 12.12 -0.73
CA VAL A 55 3.39 11.95 0.64
C VAL A 55 2.22 11.98 1.61
N TYR A 56 2.08 10.94 2.43
CA TYR A 56 0.98 10.85 3.39
C TYR A 56 1.39 10.07 4.64
N ARG A 57 0.61 10.22 5.72
CA ARG A 57 0.83 9.52 6.98
C ARG A 57 0.16 8.16 6.93
N ALA A 58 0.91 7.11 7.23
CA ALA A 58 0.39 5.74 7.28
C ALA A 58 -0.27 5.48 8.64
N ALA A 59 -1.58 5.42 8.66
CA ALA A 59 -2.32 4.85 9.77
C ALA A 59 -2.38 3.32 9.67
N GLN A 60 -2.71 2.66 10.79
CA GLN A 60 -2.85 1.20 10.86
C GLN A 60 -4.32 0.84 10.65
N ASP A 61 -4.87 1.18 9.49
CA ASP A 61 -6.29 1.09 9.19
C ASP A 61 -6.58 0.69 7.72
N ILE A 62 -7.87 0.50 7.43
CA ILE A 62 -8.36 0.17 6.09
C ILE A 62 -8.15 1.35 5.12
N ASP A 63 -8.29 2.58 5.60
CA ASP A 63 -8.16 3.78 4.77
C ASP A 63 -6.73 3.95 4.23
N PHE A 64 -5.71 3.51 4.98
CA PHE A 64 -4.35 3.42 4.46
C PHE A 64 -4.29 2.51 3.23
N ILE A 65 -4.85 1.30 3.30
CA ILE A 65 -4.81 0.32 2.20
C ILE A 65 -5.56 0.84 0.98
N VAL A 66 -6.73 1.45 1.20
CA VAL A 66 -7.51 2.10 0.13
C VAL A 66 -6.70 3.22 -0.53
N THR A 67 -6.07 4.10 0.26
CA THR A 67 -5.29 5.22 -0.26
C THR A 67 -4.04 4.73 -1.01
N TYR A 68 -3.32 3.74 -0.46
CA TYR A 68 -2.15 3.13 -1.08
C TYR A 68 -2.47 2.58 -2.47
N CYS A 69 -3.51 1.75 -2.57
CA CYS A 69 -3.94 1.20 -3.85
C CYS A 69 -4.51 2.29 -4.79
N ALA A 70 -5.16 3.33 -4.28
CA ALA A 70 -5.66 4.42 -5.10
C ALA A 70 -4.54 5.27 -5.73
N VAL A 71 -3.45 5.48 -5.00
CA VAL A 71 -2.24 6.16 -5.52
C VAL A 71 -1.63 5.34 -6.65
N HIS A 72 -1.45 4.04 -6.46
CA HIS A 72 -0.96 3.13 -7.50
C HIS A 72 -1.90 3.08 -8.70
N TYR A 73 -3.21 2.94 -8.47
CA TYR A 73 -4.20 2.88 -9.55
C TYR A 73 -4.25 4.18 -10.38
N LEU A 74 -3.90 5.32 -9.78
CA LEU A 74 -3.71 6.58 -10.49
C LEU A 74 -2.42 6.59 -11.34
N GLY A 75 -1.47 5.68 -11.11
CA GLY A 75 -0.12 5.69 -11.66
C GLY A 75 0.79 6.71 -10.97
N ALA A 76 0.45 7.12 -9.75
CA ALA A 76 1.27 8.01 -8.92
C ALA A 76 2.21 7.19 -7.99
N ILE A 77 3.12 7.86 -7.30
CA ILE A 77 4.12 7.22 -6.45
C ILE A 77 3.70 7.35 -4.99
N ALA A 78 3.52 6.22 -4.28
CA ALA A 78 3.18 6.22 -2.87
C ALA A 78 4.41 6.49 -2.00
N VAL A 79 4.29 7.46 -1.09
CA VAL A 79 5.35 7.83 -0.13
C VAL A 79 4.75 7.83 1.28
N PRO A 80 4.47 6.64 1.85
CA PRO A 80 3.90 6.53 3.18
C PRO A 80 4.95 6.80 4.26
N LEU A 81 4.67 7.74 5.14
CA LEU A 81 5.49 8.04 6.32
C LEU A 81 4.84 7.51 7.59
N GLU A 82 5.62 7.38 8.64
CA GLU A 82 5.11 7.00 9.96
C GLU A 82 3.93 7.89 10.37
N HIS A 83 2.91 7.31 11.01
CA HIS A 83 1.73 8.05 11.45
C HIS A 83 2.10 9.25 12.33
N GLN A 84 3.11 9.09 13.21
CA GLN A 84 3.59 10.10 14.13
C GLN A 84 4.78 10.93 13.59
N ALA A 85 5.06 10.89 12.28
CA ALA A 85 6.14 11.69 11.70
C ALA A 85 5.98 13.18 12.07
N LEU A 86 7.05 13.78 12.56
CA LEU A 86 7.07 15.20 12.88
C LEU A 86 6.80 16.04 11.63
N GLU A 87 6.12 17.17 11.78
CA GLU A 87 5.74 18.03 10.66
C GLU A 87 6.95 18.52 9.86
N GLU A 88 8.05 18.82 10.52
CA GLU A 88 9.32 19.20 9.88
C GLU A 88 9.87 18.09 8.99
N LYS A 89 9.82 16.82 9.47
CA LYS A 89 10.25 15.64 8.69
C LYS A 89 9.33 15.43 7.50
N PHE A 90 8.01 15.53 7.72
CA PHE A 90 7.01 15.39 6.67
C PHE A 90 7.23 16.42 5.56
N LYS A 91 7.39 17.69 5.92
CA LYS A 91 7.65 18.77 4.99
C LYS A 91 8.97 18.58 4.25
N ALA A 92 10.06 18.27 4.96
CA ALA A 92 11.39 18.08 4.34
C ALA A 92 11.36 16.95 3.29
N ILE A 93 10.72 15.80 3.59
CA ILE A 93 10.58 14.70 2.65
C ILE A 93 9.68 15.11 1.48
N SER A 94 8.57 15.79 1.75
CA SER A 94 7.66 16.27 0.71
C SER A 94 8.37 17.22 -0.28
N ASP A 95 9.14 18.17 0.23
CA ASP A 95 9.91 19.10 -0.59
C ASP A 95 10.99 18.35 -1.41
N GLU A 96 11.69 17.40 -0.78
CA GLU A 96 12.71 16.56 -1.44
C GLU A 96 12.12 15.78 -2.62
N VAL A 97 11.09 14.95 -2.37
CA VAL A 97 10.54 14.08 -3.42
C VAL A 97 9.83 14.87 -4.53
N ASN A 98 9.18 16.00 -4.21
CA ASN A 98 8.54 16.84 -5.21
C ASN A 98 9.53 17.58 -6.12
N SER A 99 10.80 17.71 -5.70
CA SER A 99 11.87 18.29 -6.52
C SER A 99 12.54 17.29 -7.45
N CYS A 100 12.25 15.99 -7.31
CA CYS A 100 12.85 14.92 -8.09
C CYS A 100 12.00 14.55 -9.32
N GLU A 101 12.68 13.99 -10.33
CA GLU A 101 12.06 13.25 -11.42
C GLU A 101 12.29 11.76 -11.20
N PHE A 102 11.30 10.94 -11.53
CA PHE A 102 11.34 9.49 -11.30
C PHE A 102 11.16 8.74 -12.62
N ALA A 103 11.72 7.53 -12.71
CA ALA A 103 11.43 6.63 -13.80
C ALA A 103 9.95 6.22 -13.76
N GLU A 104 9.37 5.94 -14.93
CA GLU A 104 7.93 5.68 -15.08
C GLU A 104 7.43 4.43 -14.33
N ASP A 105 8.34 3.50 -14.01
CA ASP A 105 8.02 2.25 -13.30
C ASP A 105 8.13 2.35 -11.77
N ILE A 106 8.56 3.48 -11.21
CA ILE A 106 8.62 3.69 -9.76
C ILE A 106 7.21 3.93 -9.22
N VAL A 107 6.81 3.12 -8.25
CA VAL A 107 5.47 3.18 -7.63
C VAL A 107 5.52 3.46 -6.13
N ASP A 108 6.64 3.13 -5.45
CA ASP A 108 6.84 3.41 -4.02
C ASP A 108 8.16 4.12 -3.74
N ILE A 109 8.15 4.99 -2.73
CA ILE A 109 9.36 5.50 -2.06
C ILE A 109 9.20 5.27 -0.57
N LEU A 110 9.92 4.29 -0.02
CA LEU A 110 9.84 3.92 1.39
C LEU A 110 11.04 4.46 2.15
N TYR A 111 10.78 5.27 3.17
CA TYR A 111 11.84 5.85 3.99
C TYR A 111 12.27 4.91 5.11
N THR A 112 13.57 4.62 5.15
CA THR A 112 14.18 3.79 6.20
C THR A 112 14.74 4.66 7.32
N THR A 113 14.71 4.15 8.55
CA THR A 113 15.46 4.73 9.69
C THR A 113 16.94 4.38 9.49
N GLY A 114 17.69 5.24 8.80
CA GLY A 114 19.10 4.99 8.50
C GLY A 114 19.94 4.88 9.78
N THR A 115 20.84 3.88 9.83
CA THR A 115 21.83 3.72 10.93
C THR A 115 22.78 4.91 11.07
N THR A 116 22.84 5.79 10.07
CA THR A 116 23.67 7.01 10.01
C THR A 116 22.91 8.29 10.40
N GLY A 117 21.69 8.17 10.93
CA GLY A 117 20.89 9.31 11.41
C GLY A 117 20.10 10.06 10.33
N LYS A 118 20.38 9.88 9.04
CA LYS A 118 19.54 10.39 7.94
C LYS A 118 18.67 9.29 7.36
N SER A 119 17.37 9.54 7.34
CA SER A 119 16.40 8.69 6.63
C SER A 119 16.69 8.69 5.13
N LYS A 120 16.59 7.53 4.47
CA LYS A 120 16.81 7.40 3.03
C LYS A 120 15.55 6.84 2.38
N GLY A 121 15.12 7.45 1.28
CA GLY A 121 14.04 6.95 0.43
C GLY A 121 14.55 5.81 -0.46
N VAL A 122 13.95 4.64 -0.34
CA VAL A 122 14.20 3.48 -1.22
C VAL A 122 13.08 3.44 -2.24
N MET A 123 13.46 3.54 -3.52
CA MET A 123 12.52 3.47 -4.64
C MET A 123 12.25 2.01 -5.03
N LEU A 124 10.99 1.68 -5.23
CA LEU A 124 10.54 0.37 -5.67
C LEU A 124 9.76 0.51 -6.98
N SER A 125 10.06 -0.36 -7.93
CA SER A 125 9.31 -0.43 -9.17
C SER A 125 8.10 -1.37 -9.06
N GLU A 126 7.09 -1.12 -9.87
CA GLU A 126 5.93 -2.01 -9.98
C GLU A 126 6.35 -3.45 -10.32
N THR A 127 7.29 -3.60 -11.26
CA THR A 127 7.85 -4.91 -11.64
C THR A 127 8.46 -5.64 -10.44
N ALA A 128 9.18 -4.92 -9.56
CA ALA A 128 9.76 -5.52 -8.36
C ALA A 128 8.69 -5.99 -7.37
N LEU A 129 7.65 -5.19 -7.16
CA LEU A 129 6.52 -5.55 -6.27
C LEU A 129 5.75 -6.76 -6.80
N VAL A 130 5.40 -6.76 -8.10
CA VAL A 130 4.70 -7.89 -8.74
C VAL A 130 5.53 -9.16 -8.66
N SER A 131 6.82 -9.10 -9.03
CA SER A 131 7.70 -10.28 -8.98
C SER A 131 7.86 -10.82 -7.56
N CYS A 132 7.95 -9.93 -6.57
CA CYS A 132 8.01 -10.32 -5.18
C CYS A 132 6.72 -11.02 -4.73
N ALA A 133 5.56 -10.47 -5.08
CA ALA A 133 4.27 -11.06 -4.76
C ALA A 133 4.11 -12.45 -5.41
N ASP A 134 4.46 -12.58 -6.70
CA ASP A 134 4.41 -13.85 -7.43
C ASP A 134 5.31 -14.93 -6.80
N ASN A 135 6.53 -14.55 -6.37
CA ASN A 135 7.44 -15.45 -5.65
C ASN A 135 6.84 -15.91 -4.32
N PHE A 136 6.27 -15.01 -3.52
CA PHE A 136 5.60 -15.39 -2.26
C PHE A 136 4.43 -16.34 -2.50
N VAL A 137 3.60 -16.04 -3.50
CA VAL A 137 2.45 -16.89 -3.86
C VAL A 137 2.93 -18.29 -4.25
N HIS A 138 3.94 -18.37 -5.12
CA HIS A 138 4.46 -19.64 -5.62
C HIS A 138 5.18 -20.45 -4.53
N ASP A 139 6.14 -19.83 -3.84
CA ASP A 139 7.04 -20.55 -2.93
C ASP A 139 6.36 -20.94 -1.61
N LEU A 140 5.44 -20.11 -1.12
CA LEU A 140 4.66 -20.38 0.09
C LEU A 140 3.28 -20.98 -0.20
N GLN A 141 2.95 -21.22 -1.47
CA GLN A 141 1.69 -21.81 -1.92
C GLN A 141 0.46 -21.07 -1.36
N PHE A 142 0.48 -19.75 -1.45
CA PHE A 142 -0.65 -18.93 -0.99
C PHE A 142 -1.90 -19.24 -1.81
N THR A 143 -3.03 -19.37 -1.12
CA THR A 143 -4.33 -19.66 -1.71
C THR A 143 -5.36 -18.61 -1.30
N PRO A 144 -6.52 -18.54 -1.98
CA PRO A 144 -7.59 -17.62 -1.60
C PRO A 144 -8.09 -17.80 -0.16
N GLU A 145 -7.96 -18.98 0.45
CA GLU A 145 -8.40 -19.27 1.82
C GLU A 145 -7.45 -18.67 2.88
N LEU A 146 -6.29 -18.16 2.45
CA LEU A 146 -5.32 -17.58 3.37
C LEU A 146 -5.90 -16.37 4.12
N CYS A 147 -5.76 -16.40 5.45
CA CYS A 147 -5.93 -15.24 6.30
C CYS A 147 -4.58 -14.91 6.94
N PHE A 148 -3.99 -13.77 6.57
CA PHE A 148 -2.63 -13.41 6.96
C PHE A 148 -2.61 -12.21 7.91
N ILE A 149 -1.92 -12.36 9.05
CA ILE A 149 -1.80 -11.32 10.07
C ILE A 149 -0.58 -10.43 9.78
N ILE A 150 -0.81 -9.14 9.69
CA ILE A 150 0.23 -8.10 9.61
C ILE A 150 0.27 -7.36 10.94
N SER A 151 1.35 -7.56 11.70
CA SER A 151 1.57 -6.93 13.01
C SER A 151 2.52 -5.72 12.96
N GLY A 152 3.21 -5.52 11.84
CA GLY A 152 4.15 -4.39 11.64
C GLY A 152 3.47 -3.16 11.06
N PRO A 153 4.14 -1.99 11.14
CA PRO A 153 3.63 -0.76 10.56
C PRO A 153 3.43 -0.87 9.04
N LEU A 154 2.30 -0.38 8.54
CA LEU A 154 1.94 -0.48 7.11
C LEU A 154 2.84 0.36 6.18
N ASN A 155 3.55 1.36 6.69
CA ASN A 155 4.56 2.11 5.92
C ASN A 155 5.90 1.38 5.77
N HIS A 156 6.05 0.17 6.31
CA HIS A 156 7.25 -0.62 6.20
C HIS A 156 7.15 -1.66 5.09
N ILE A 157 8.25 -1.85 4.36
CA ILE A 157 8.32 -2.82 3.27
C ILE A 157 7.94 -4.24 3.69
N ALA A 158 8.29 -4.66 4.91
CA ALA A 158 7.95 -5.98 5.44
C ALA A 158 6.44 -6.22 5.57
N SER A 159 5.64 -5.17 5.80
CA SER A 159 4.18 -5.24 5.84
C SER A 159 3.59 -5.24 4.44
N LEU A 160 4.07 -4.35 3.56
CA LEU A 160 3.61 -4.26 2.17
C LEU A 160 3.91 -5.54 1.39
N PHE A 161 5.10 -6.14 1.54
CA PHE A 161 5.46 -7.42 0.91
C PHE A 161 4.59 -8.60 1.33
N LYS A 162 3.93 -8.52 2.47
CA LYS A 162 2.97 -9.54 2.91
C LYS A 162 1.56 -9.23 2.44
N MET A 163 1.19 -7.95 2.42
CA MET A 163 -0.13 -7.50 1.96
C MET A 163 -0.35 -7.80 0.48
N HIS A 164 0.63 -7.46 -0.37
CA HIS A 164 0.52 -7.65 -1.81
C HIS A 164 0.17 -9.08 -2.22
N PRO A 165 0.95 -10.12 -1.88
CA PRO A 165 0.67 -11.50 -2.31
C PRO A 165 -0.66 -12.02 -1.77
N VAL A 166 -1.06 -11.65 -0.55
CA VAL A 166 -2.34 -12.09 0.05
C VAL A 166 -3.52 -11.54 -0.73
N LEU A 167 -3.52 -10.23 -1.03
CA LEU A 167 -4.61 -9.62 -1.82
C LEU A 167 -4.56 -10.05 -3.29
N THR A 168 -3.37 -10.35 -3.83
CA THR A 168 -3.22 -10.87 -5.20
C THR A 168 -3.91 -12.22 -5.38
N VAL A 169 -3.79 -13.14 -4.41
CA VAL A 169 -4.49 -14.45 -4.50
C VAL A 169 -5.95 -14.40 -4.06
N GLY A 170 -6.44 -13.27 -3.57
CA GLY A 170 -7.80 -13.16 -3.04
C GLY A 170 -7.96 -13.65 -1.61
N GLY A 171 -6.89 -13.67 -0.82
CA GLY A 171 -6.89 -13.96 0.62
C GLY A 171 -7.43 -12.80 1.45
N THR A 172 -7.35 -12.93 2.77
CA THR A 172 -7.76 -11.90 3.74
C THR A 172 -6.55 -11.38 4.49
N VAL A 173 -6.35 -10.07 4.49
CA VAL A 173 -5.33 -9.39 5.32
C VAL A 173 -5.94 -9.00 6.65
N CYS A 174 -5.32 -9.42 7.76
CA CYS A 174 -5.70 -9.00 9.11
C CYS A 174 -4.63 -8.04 9.64
N VAL A 175 -4.97 -6.76 9.75
CA VAL A 175 -4.08 -5.73 10.29
C VAL A 175 -4.29 -5.64 11.81
N LEU A 176 -3.20 -5.82 12.56
CA LEU A 176 -3.23 -5.60 14.00
C LEU A 176 -2.86 -4.15 14.32
N ASP A 177 -3.59 -3.55 15.26
CA ASP A 177 -3.31 -2.21 15.81
C ASP A 177 -2.15 -2.27 16.83
N GLY A 178 -0.98 -2.70 16.32
CA GLY A 178 0.20 -2.90 17.14
C GLY A 178 0.07 -4.05 18.14
N LEU A 179 1.20 -4.60 18.59
CA LEU A 179 1.24 -5.42 19.78
C LEU A 179 1.19 -4.44 20.96
N LYS A 180 0.01 -4.24 21.54
CA LYS A 180 -0.08 -3.61 22.87
C LYS A 180 0.42 -4.66 23.86
N ASP A 181 1.53 -4.36 24.52
CA ASP A 181 2.02 -5.10 25.69
C ASP A 181 1.00 -5.12 26.81
#